data_795014b65e46170003ab7cfda66a8841
#
_entry.id   795014b65e46170003ab7cfda66a8841
#
_cell.length_a   1.000
_cell.length_b   1.000
_cell.length_c   1.000
_cell.angle_alpha   90.00
_cell.angle_beta   90.00
_cell.angle_gamma   90.00
#
_symmetry.space_group_name_H-M   'P 1'
#
loop_
_entity.id
_entity.type
_entity.pdbx_description
1 polymer ?
#
loop_
_entity_poly.entity_id
_entity_poly.type
_entity_poly.pdbx_seq_one_letter_code
_entity_poly.pdbx_strand_id
1 'polypeptide(L)'
;VKKFFTVRLEGERQVKRSVIFYNLDMIISVGYRVNSIRGTQFRIWATQRLKEYMIKGFAIDDERLKNPSIPGTTPLPDYFDELLERIRDIRASERRMYLRIKDVFAMAADYIPSGKETTEFFSSIQNKLHYAITGHSAAELMMMRANASAPNMGLTNWAGDRIHISDVTVAKNYLNEEEISDFNRLTSLCLDFVEDQAKNRREIFLHEWEDKLNELLRLMGRRVPVSYTHLRAHET
;
A
#
# COMPACT_ATOMS: atom_id res chain seq x y z
N VAL A 1 18.58 -9.21 28.52
CA VAL A 1 18.92 -8.25 29.57
C VAL A 1 20.33 -7.73 29.31
N LYS A 2 20.51 -6.41 29.18
CA LYS A 2 21.81 -5.76 29.00
C LYS A 2 22.02 -4.75 30.11
N LYS A 3 23.25 -4.65 30.62
CA LYS A 3 23.65 -3.64 31.60
C LYS A 3 24.37 -2.50 30.89
N PHE A 4 23.94 -1.30 31.12
CA PHE A 4 24.61 -0.07 30.65
C PHE A 4 24.98 0.81 31.85
N PHE A 5 26.05 1.59 31.67
CA PHE A 5 26.43 2.56 32.67
C PHE A 5 25.96 3.94 32.20
N THR A 6 25.20 4.62 33.05
CA THR A 6 24.83 6.02 32.85
C THR A 6 25.62 6.88 33.84
N VAL A 7 26.13 8.01 33.38
CA VAL A 7 26.79 9.00 34.22
C VAL A 7 25.81 10.16 34.37
N ARG A 8 25.46 10.48 35.62
CA ARG A 8 24.63 11.64 35.94
C ARG A 8 25.40 12.55 36.91
N LEU A 9 25.25 13.87 36.75
CA LEU A 9 25.70 14.85 37.72
C LEU A 9 24.69 14.87 38.88
N GLU A 10 25.19 14.56 40.09
CA GLU A 10 24.44 14.71 41.34
C GLU A 10 25.21 15.77 42.15
N GLY A 11 24.73 17.01 42.15
CA GLY A 11 25.49 18.18 42.61
C GLY A 11 26.74 18.41 41.75
N GLU A 12 27.92 18.49 42.38
CA GLU A 12 29.22 18.66 41.70
C GLU A 12 29.92 17.33 41.35
N ARG A 13 29.33 16.18 41.64
CA ARG A 13 29.97 14.87 41.42
C ARG A 13 29.32 14.10 40.29
N GLN A 14 30.17 13.55 39.42
CA GLN A 14 29.74 12.57 38.41
C GLN A 14 29.55 11.20 39.06
N VAL A 15 28.29 10.71 39.07
CA VAL A 15 27.95 9.39 39.61
C VAL A 15 27.66 8.42 38.47
N LYS A 16 28.44 7.34 38.44
CA LYS A 16 28.26 6.23 37.48
C LYS A 16 27.31 5.21 38.07
N ARG A 17 26.14 5.04 37.40
CA ARG A 17 25.14 4.03 37.83
C ARG A 17 24.97 2.96 36.77
N SER A 18 24.89 1.72 37.20
CA SER A 18 24.52 0.60 36.33
C SER A 18 23.01 0.54 36.18
N VAL A 19 22.52 0.64 34.95
CA VAL A 19 21.10 0.53 34.61
C VAL A 19 20.89 -0.74 33.80
N ILE A 20 19.89 -1.50 34.19
CA ILE A 20 19.52 -2.74 33.53
C ILE A 20 18.44 -2.44 32.50
N PHE A 21 18.68 -2.80 31.25
CA PHE A 21 17.70 -2.70 30.16
C PHE A 21 17.13 -4.09 29.87
N TYR A 22 15.83 -4.13 29.63
CA TYR A 22 15.09 -5.32 29.26
C TYR A 22 14.64 -5.22 27.81
N ASN A 23 14.59 -6.34 27.08
CA ASN A 23 13.99 -6.38 25.75
C ASN A 23 12.46 -6.33 25.84
N LEU A 24 11.80 -6.11 24.70
CA LEU A 24 10.36 -5.99 24.62
C LEU A 24 9.63 -7.25 25.10
N ASP A 25 10.15 -8.44 24.77
CA ASP A 25 9.55 -9.72 25.17
C ASP A 25 9.48 -9.86 26.71
N MET A 26 10.52 -9.41 27.40
CA MET A 26 10.55 -9.41 28.86
C MET A 26 9.53 -8.42 29.45
N ILE A 27 9.40 -7.25 28.82
CA ILE A 27 8.40 -6.24 29.25
C ILE A 27 6.98 -6.79 29.09
N ILE A 28 6.68 -7.42 27.95
CA ILE A 28 5.39 -8.05 27.69
C ILE A 28 5.12 -9.17 28.69
N SER A 29 6.07 -10.09 28.87
CA SER A 29 5.94 -11.23 29.77
C SER A 29 5.69 -10.80 31.23
N VAL A 30 6.43 -9.80 31.71
CA VAL A 30 6.29 -9.27 33.06
C VAL A 30 4.97 -8.49 33.20
N GLY A 31 4.61 -7.68 32.20
CA GLY A 31 3.39 -6.87 32.21
C GLY A 31 2.10 -7.69 32.38
N TYR A 32 2.08 -8.91 31.82
CA TYR A 32 0.95 -9.82 32.00
C TYR A 32 0.95 -10.60 33.32
N ARG A 33 2.09 -10.76 33.96
CA ARG A 33 2.20 -11.58 35.19
C ARG A 33 2.21 -10.78 36.49
N VAL A 34 2.71 -9.54 36.44
CA VAL A 34 2.88 -8.73 37.68
C VAL A 34 1.55 -8.13 38.12
N ASN A 35 1.21 -8.39 39.35
CA ASN A 35 0.01 -7.83 39.99
C ASN A 35 0.32 -6.45 40.60
N SER A 36 0.42 -5.42 39.73
CA SER A 36 0.68 -4.04 40.13
C SER A 36 -0.18 -3.07 39.32
N ILE A 37 -0.32 -1.83 39.84
CA ILE A 37 -1.06 -0.76 39.15
C ILE A 37 -0.47 -0.57 37.73
N ARG A 38 0.86 -0.54 37.57
CA ARG A 38 1.53 -0.42 36.30
C ARG A 38 1.27 -1.62 35.36
N GLY A 39 1.27 -2.83 35.90
CA GLY A 39 0.92 -4.03 35.16
C GLY A 39 -0.54 -4.01 34.68
N THR A 40 -1.46 -3.49 35.50
CA THR A 40 -2.85 -3.32 35.12
C THR A 40 -3.02 -2.28 34.01
N GLN A 41 -2.37 -1.13 34.10
CA GLN A 41 -2.36 -0.11 33.04
C GLN A 41 -1.82 -0.66 31.72
N PHE A 42 -0.74 -1.42 31.78
CA PHE A 42 -0.17 -2.09 30.61
C PHE A 42 -1.17 -3.06 29.96
N ARG A 43 -1.83 -3.92 30.75
CA ARG A 43 -2.83 -4.86 30.23
C ARG A 43 -4.02 -4.16 29.59
N ILE A 44 -4.51 -3.08 30.17
CA ILE A 44 -5.60 -2.28 29.59
C ILE A 44 -5.17 -1.73 28.24
N TRP A 45 -4.01 -1.09 28.17
CA TRP A 45 -3.47 -0.55 26.92
C TRP A 45 -3.27 -1.63 25.85
N ALA A 46 -2.61 -2.75 26.21
CA ALA A 46 -2.35 -3.85 25.29
C ALA A 46 -3.65 -4.48 24.77
N THR A 47 -4.64 -4.66 25.64
CA THR A 47 -5.96 -5.19 25.25
C THR A 47 -6.68 -4.25 24.29
N GLN A 48 -6.59 -2.93 24.50
CA GLN A 48 -7.17 -1.96 23.56
C GLN A 48 -6.51 -2.04 22.17
N ARG A 49 -5.18 -2.09 22.11
CA ARG A 49 -4.44 -2.23 20.83
C ARG A 49 -4.78 -3.54 20.11
N LEU A 50 -4.86 -4.63 20.85
CA LEU A 50 -5.25 -5.92 20.29
C LEU A 50 -6.68 -5.93 19.76
N LYS A 51 -7.64 -5.39 20.52
CA LYS A 51 -9.02 -5.24 20.06
C LYS A 51 -9.11 -4.37 18.81
N GLU A 52 -8.42 -3.25 18.77
CA GLU A 52 -8.38 -2.36 17.62
C GLU A 52 -7.87 -3.10 16.38
N TYR A 53 -6.77 -3.83 16.50
CA TYR A 53 -6.21 -4.64 15.43
C TYR A 53 -7.17 -5.75 14.97
N MET A 54 -7.79 -6.48 15.89
CA MET A 54 -8.73 -7.56 15.55
C MET A 54 -9.98 -7.07 14.84
N ILE A 55 -10.48 -5.89 15.19
CA ILE A 55 -11.71 -5.32 14.61
C ILE A 55 -11.42 -4.61 13.29
N LYS A 56 -10.37 -3.78 13.24
CA LYS A 56 -10.06 -2.89 12.11
C LYS A 56 -9.05 -3.49 11.13
N GLY A 57 -8.21 -4.46 11.57
CA GLY A 57 -7.08 -4.99 10.82
C GLY A 57 -5.80 -4.15 10.92
N PHE A 58 -5.80 -3.07 11.70
CA PHE A 58 -4.65 -2.21 11.95
C PHE A 58 -4.73 -1.54 13.33
N ALA A 59 -3.56 -1.14 13.86
CA ALA A 59 -3.42 -0.25 15.00
C ALA A 59 -2.29 0.75 14.69
N ILE A 60 -2.57 2.05 14.78
CA ILE A 60 -1.65 3.13 14.41
C ILE A 60 -1.37 4.01 15.62
N ASP A 61 -0.13 4.43 15.76
CA ASP A 61 0.32 5.46 16.69
C ASP A 61 0.51 6.78 15.92
N ASP A 62 -0.58 7.55 15.82
CA ASP A 62 -0.64 8.80 15.08
C ASP A 62 0.41 9.82 15.57
N GLU A 63 0.58 9.92 16.89
CA GLU A 63 1.51 10.88 17.49
C GLU A 63 2.94 10.57 17.10
N ARG A 64 3.32 9.31 17.12
CA ARG A 64 4.65 8.87 16.73
C ARG A 64 4.93 9.08 15.24
N LEU A 65 3.93 8.85 14.38
CA LEU A 65 4.08 9.02 12.93
C LEU A 65 4.08 10.49 12.50
N LYS A 66 3.35 11.36 13.21
CA LYS A 66 3.34 12.81 12.94
C LYS A 66 4.59 13.52 13.46
N ASN A 67 5.21 12.97 14.51
CA ASN A 67 6.35 13.57 15.18
C ASN A 67 7.56 12.63 15.11
N PRO A 68 8.27 12.59 13.99
CA PRO A 68 9.47 11.77 13.85
C PRO A 68 10.54 12.20 14.87
N SER A 69 11.34 11.23 15.32
CA SER A 69 12.41 11.50 16.28
C SER A 69 13.41 12.52 15.74
N ILE A 70 13.71 13.56 16.52
CA ILE A 70 14.69 14.58 16.15
C ILE A 70 16.09 13.94 16.09
N PRO A 71 16.89 14.16 15.03
CA PRO A 71 18.27 13.70 14.97
C PRO A 71 19.07 14.18 16.19
N GLY A 72 19.73 13.25 16.90
CA GLY A 72 20.53 13.53 18.09
C GLY A 72 19.91 13.11 19.42
N THR A 73 18.62 12.77 19.47
CA THR A 73 18.01 11.99 20.54
C THR A 73 18.03 10.51 20.16
N THR A 74 17.78 9.59 21.09
CA THR A 74 17.81 8.13 20.78
C THR A 74 16.94 7.87 19.55
N PRO A 75 17.54 7.55 18.37
CA PRO A 75 16.77 7.51 17.13
C PRO A 75 15.89 6.26 17.12
N LEU A 76 14.59 6.46 17.28
CA LEU A 76 13.65 5.45 16.82
C LEU A 76 13.57 5.57 15.30
N PRO A 77 13.61 4.46 14.56
CA PRO A 77 13.43 4.50 13.10
C PRO A 77 12.12 5.20 12.74
N ASP A 78 12.17 6.03 11.71
CA ASP A 78 10.96 6.60 11.12
C ASP A 78 10.33 5.55 10.20
N TYR A 79 9.11 5.15 10.52
CA TYR A 79 8.34 4.14 9.76
C TYR A 79 7.23 4.76 8.90
N PHE A 80 7.23 6.09 8.73
CA PHE A 80 6.19 6.77 7.96
C PHE A 80 6.16 6.33 6.50
N ASP A 81 7.33 6.27 5.86
CA ASP A 81 7.44 5.85 4.46
C ASP A 81 7.03 4.38 4.27
N GLU A 82 7.40 3.49 5.21
CA GLU A 82 6.96 2.10 5.19
C GLU A 82 5.43 1.98 5.27
N LEU A 83 4.80 2.73 6.18
CA LEU A 83 3.35 2.78 6.30
C LEU A 83 2.70 3.31 5.02
N LEU A 84 3.26 4.38 4.45
CA LEU A 84 2.75 5.00 3.22
C LEU A 84 2.77 4.02 2.04
N GLU A 85 3.89 3.30 1.85
CA GLU A 85 4.00 2.28 0.80
C GLU A 85 3.00 1.14 1.03
N ARG A 86 2.81 0.71 2.26
CA ARG A 86 1.83 -0.34 2.59
C ARG A 86 0.39 0.10 2.31
N ILE A 87 0.05 1.36 2.62
CA ILE A 87 -1.27 1.92 2.28
C ILE A 87 -1.46 1.98 0.77
N ARG A 88 -0.43 2.41 0.02
CA ARG A 88 -0.46 2.46 -1.45
C ARG A 88 -0.66 1.07 -2.05
N ASP A 89 0.04 0.06 -1.54
CA ASP A 89 -0.13 -1.32 -2.01
C ASP A 89 -1.54 -1.86 -1.75
N ILE A 90 -2.10 -1.62 -0.57
CA ILE A 90 -3.48 -2.01 -0.25
C ILE A 90 -4.47 -1.32 -1.20
N ARG A 91 -4.31 -0.02 -1.47
CA ARG A 91 -5.16 0.74 -2.40
C ARG A 91 -5.04 0.25 -3.84
N ALA A 92 -3.83 -0.10 -4.27
CA ALA A 92 -3.52 -0.59 -5.60
C ALA A 92 -3.79 -2.09 -5.77
N SER A 93 -4.33 -2.78 -4.75
CA SER A 93 -4.79 -4.16 -4.93
C SER A 93 -5.98 -4.20 -5.88
N GLU A 94 -6.00 -5.19 -6.80
CA GLU A 94 -7.01 -5.28 -7.87
C GLU A 94 -8.44 -5.15 -7.34
N ARG A 95 -8.76 -5.88 -6.28
CA ARG A 95 -10.10 -5.86 -5.69
C ARG A 95 -10.47 -4.47 -5.14
N ARG A 96 -9.55 -3.80 -4.44
CA ARG A 96 -9.81 -2.46 -3.87
C ARG A 96 -9.93 -1.42 -4.97
N MET A 97 -9.06 -1.45 -5.94
CA MET A 97 -9.09 -0.57 -7.10
C MET A 97 -10.39 -0.75 -7.88
N TYR A 98 -10.78 -2.00 -8.18
CA TYR A 98 -12.03 -2.30 -8.87
C TYR A 98 -13.27 -1.76 -8.13
N LEU A 99 -13.37 -2.03 -6.81
CA LEU A 99 -14.50 -1.55 -6.01
C LEU A 99 -14.56 -0.02 -6.01
N ARG A 100 -13.42 0.65 -5.87
CA ARG A 100 -13.37 2.11 -5.83
C ARG A 100 -13.74 2.75 -7.16
N ILE A 101 -13.24 2.21 -8.26
CA ILE A 101 -13.61 2.65 -9.61
C ILE A 101 -15.11 2.42 -9.83
N LYS A 102 -15.64 1.28 -9.42
CA LYS A 102 -17.07 0.99 -9.49
C LYS A 102 -17.91 2.00 -8.71
N ASP A 103 -17.51 2.35 -7.48
CA ASP A 103 -18.22 3.35 -6.67
C ASP A 103 -18.26 4.73 -7.35
N VAL A 104 -17.14 5.12 -7.99
CA VAL A 104 -17.07 6.40 -8.72
C VAL A 104 -17.91 6.37 -9.99
N PHE A 105 -17.89 5.26 -10.72
CA PHE A 105 -18.73 5.15 -11.94
C PHE A 105 -20.20 5.06 -11.67
N ALA A 106 -20.61 4.54 -10.51
CA ALA A 106 -21.99 4.59 -10.09
C ALA A 106 -22.51 6.04 -9.97
N MET A 107 -21.62 7.03 -9.97
CA MET A 107 -21.97 8.47 -10.01
C MET A 107 -21.96 9.06 -11.42
N ALA A 108 -21.54 8.33 -12.46
CA ALA A 108 -21.59 8.80 -13.84
C ALA A 108 -23.04 8.80 -14.36
N ALA A 109 -23.37 9.80 -15.17
CA ALA A 109 -24.73 10.01 -15.67
C ALA A 109 -25.23 8.89 -16.60
N ASP A 110 -24.30 8.20 -17.28
CA ASP A 110 -24.54 7.11 -18.23
C ASP A 110 -24.19 5.72 -17.67
N TYR A 111 -24.02 5.60 -16.35
CA TYR A 111 -23.68 4.33 -15.72
C TYR A 111 -24.85 3.34 -15.74
N ILE A 112 -24.61 2.17 -16.35
CA ILE A 112 -25.55 1.04 -16.33
C ILE A 112 -24.95 -0.09 -15.50
N PRO A 113 -25.60 -0.56 -14.42
CA PRO A 113 -25.05 -1.57 -13.50
C PRO A 113 -24.77 -2.95 -14.12
N SER A 114 -25.13 -3.20 -15.38
CA SER A 114 -25.05 -4.51 -16.08
C SER A 114 -23.64 -5.06 -16.28
N GLY A 115 -22.61 -4.36 -15.83
CA GLY A 115 -21.30 -4.93 -15.58
C GLY A 115 -20.34 -5.00 -16.78
N LYS A 116 -20.78 -5.02 -18.02
CA LYS A 116 -19.85 -5.17 -19.16
C LYS A 116 -19.00 -3.94 -19.38
N GLU A 117 -19.60 -2.78 -19.46
CA GLU A 117 -18.91 -1.50 -19.64
C GLU A 117 -17.95 -1.19 -18.47
N THR A 118 -18.38 -1.47 -17.24
CA THR A 118 -17.53 -1.30 -16.05
C THR A 118 -16.30 -2.22 -16.10
N THR A 119 -16.47 -3.47 -16.56
CA THR A 119 -15.36 -4.42 -16.67
C THR A 119 -14.38 -4.02 -17.77
N GLU A 120 -14.90 -3.61 -18.93
CA GLU A 120 -14.09 -3.13 -20.07
C GLU A 120 -13.28 -1.90 -19.69
N PHE A 121 -13.91 -0.96 -18.99
CA PHE A 121 -13.24 0.24 -18.53
C PHE A 121 -12.17 -0.04 -17.46
N PHE A 122 -12.44 -0.94 -16.52
CA PHE A 122 -11.47 -1.37 -15.53
C PHE A 122 -10.23 -2.00 -16.19
N SER A 123 -10.48 -2.89 -17.16
CA SER A 123 -9.40 -3.49 -17.96
C SER A 123 -8.60 -2.44 -18.71
N SER A 124 -9.27 -1.43 -19.29
CA SER A 124 -8.61 -0.30 -19.96
C SER A 124 -7.71 0.49 -18.99
N ILE A 125 -8.20 0.82 -17.80
CA ILE A 125 -7.39 1.53 -16.79
C ILE A 125 -6.19 0.70 -16.37
N GLN A 126 -6.36 -0.58 -16.08
CA GLN A 126 -5.25 -1.46 -15.71
C GLN A 126 -4.18 -1.50 -16.82
N ASN A 127 -4.60 -1.70 -18.07
CA ASN A 127 -3.69 -1.69 -19.22
C ASN A 127 -2.94 -0.36 -19.35
N LYS A 128 -3.61 0.77 -19.19
CA LYS A 128 -2.98 2.10 -19.22
C LYS A 128 -1.98 2.30 -18.10
N LEU A 129 -2.28 1.85 -16.88
CA LEU A 129 -1.36 1.92 -15.75
C LEU A 129 -0.12 1.05 -15.98
N HIS A 130 -0.26 -0.19 -16.45
CA HIS A 130 0.87 -1.04 -16.81
C HIS A 130 1.71 -0.41 -17.89
N TYR A 131 1.06 0.09 -18.96
CA TYR A 131 1.77 0.73 -20.07
C TYR A 131 2.52 2.01 -19.65
N ALA A 132 1.92 2.80 -18.77
CA ALA A 132 2.54 4.03 -18.26
C ALA A 132 3.85 3.77 -17.49
N ILE A 133 4.01 2.58 -16.92
CA ILE A 133 5.17 2.19 -16.11
C ILE A 133 6.18 1.38 -16.91
N THR A 134 5.72 0.34 -17.61
CA THR A 134 6.58 -0.64 -18.25
C THR A 134 6.76 -0.40 -19.75
N GLY A 135 5.90 0.41 -20.36
CA GLY A 135 5.79 0.54 -21.81
C GLY A 135 5.07 -0.63 -22.50
N HIS A 136 4.49 -1.54 -21.72
CA HIS A 136 3.77 -2.72 -22.20
C HIS A 136 2.38 -2.80 -21.56
N SER A 137 1.40 -3.34 -22.30
CA SER A 137 0.09 -3.68 -21.75
C SER A 137 0.20 -4.84 -20.75
N ALA A 138 -0.83 -5.07 -19.98
CA ALA A 138 -0.85 -6.18 -19.02
C ALA A 138 -0.62 -7.55 -19.70
N ALA A 139 -1.23 -7.76 -20.87
CA ALA A 139 -1.07 -9.00 -21.64
C ALA A 139 0.36 -9.15 -22.18
N GLU A 140 0.91 -8.09 -22.79
CA GLU A 140 2.29 -8.09 -23.30
C GLU A 140 3.30 -8.35 -22.19
N LEU A 141 3.11 -7.71 -21.03
CA LEU A 141 3.97 -7.90 -19.86
C LEU A 141 3.99 -9.38 -19.41
N MET A 142 2.82 -9.99 -19.29
CA MET A 142 2.71 -11.41 -18.96
C MET A 142 3.37 -12.29 -19.99
N MET A 143 3.14 -12.06 -21.28
CA MET A 143 3.76 -12.83 -22.38
C MET A 143 5.28 -12.74 -22.38
N MET A 144 5.83 -11.58 -22.05
CA MET A 144 7.28 -11.36 -22.01
C MET A 144 7.96 -11.97 -20.79
N ARG A 145 7.30 -11.95 -19.63
CA ARG A 145 7.91 -12.31 -18.35
C ARG A 145 7.51 -13.68 -17.83
N ALA A 146 6.37 -14.22 -18.25
CA ALA A 146 5.98 -15.58 -17.88
C ALA A 146 6.93 -16.60 -18.53
N ASN A 147 7.53 -17.43 -17.69
CA ASN A 147 8.46 -18.47 -18.15
C ASN A 147 8.33 -19.71 -17.26
N ALA A 148 7.75 -20.77 -17.81
CA ALA A 148 7.55 -22.03 -17.08
C ALA A 148 8.86 -22.68 -16.57
N SER A 149 10.01 -22.35 -17.18
CA SER A 149 11.33 -22.87 -16.80
C SER A 149 12.06 -21.99 -15.77
N ALA A 150 11.54 -20.78 -15.52
CA ALA A 150 12.11 -19.88 -14.52
C ALA A 150 11.63 -20.21 -13.10
N PRO A 151 12.39 -19.85 -12.06
CA PRO A 151 11.90 -19.89 -10.68
C PRO A 151 10.57 -19.13 -10.58
N ASN A 152 9.59 -19.71 -9.87
CA ASN A 152 8.26 -19.12 -9.69
C ASN A 152 7.53 -18.77 -11.00
N MET A 153 7.85 -19.41 -12.10
CA MET A 153 7.28 -19.14 -13.42
C MET A 153 7.47 -17.69 -13.90
N GLY A 154 8.49 -16.98 -13.40
CA GLY A 154 8.75 -15.58 -13.69
C GLY A 154 7.98 -14.58 -12.82
N LEU A 155 7.16 -15.06 -11.88
CA LEU A 155 6.48 -14.22 -10.91
C LEU A 155 7.46 -13.64 -9.90
N THR A 156 7.28 -12.38 -9.56
CA THR A 156 8.07 -11.65 -8.55
C THR A 156 7.30 -11.50 -7.24
N ASN A 157 5.96 -11.55 -7.31
CA ASN A 157 5.07 -11.39 -6.18
C ASN A 157 3.84 -12.29 -6.31
N TRP A 158 3.29 -12.78 -5.19
CA TRP A 158 2.03 -13.54 -5.13
C TRP A 158 1.46 -13.51 -3.71
N ALA A 159 0.18 -13.88 -3.56
CA ALA A 159 -0.50 -13.91 -2.27
C ALA A 159 -0.24 -15.24 -1.53
N GLY A 160 0.18 -15.17 -0.26
CA GLY A 160 0.38 -16.33 0.61
C GLY A 160 1.68 -17.10 0.34
N ASP A 161 1.75 -18.34 0.84
CA ASP A 161 2.99 -19.15 0.83
C ASP A 161 3.20 -19.95 -0.46
N ARG A 162 2.18 -20.06 -1.31
CA ARG A 162 2.21 -20.87 -2.53
C ARG A 162 1.59 -20.13 -3.70
N ILE A 163 2.17 -20.32 -4.88
CA ILE A 163 1.64 -19.79 -6.14
C ILE A 163 0.40 -20.58 -6.55
N HIS A 164 -0.67 -19.86 -6.87
CA HIS A 164 -1.90 -20.41 -7.44
C HIS A 164 -2.03 -20.05 -8.92
N ILE A 165 -2.86 -20.79 -9.66
CA ILE A 165 -3.13 -20.50 -11.08
C ILE A 165 -3.68 -19.08 -11.25
N SER A 166 -4.48 -18.60 -10.30
CA SER A 166 -4.97 -17.22 -10.30
C SER A 166 -3.87 -16.16 -10.26
N ASP A 167 -2.71 -16.46 -9.64
CA ASP A 167 -1.62 -15.51 -9.54
C ASP A 167 -0.90 -15.32 -10.88
N VAL A 168 -0.88 -16.36 -11.70
CA VAL A 168 -0.23 -16.36 -13.02
C VAL A 168 -0.94 -15.42 -14.02
N THR A 169 -2.24 -15.19 -13.82
CA THR A 169 -3.06 -14.35 -14.69
C THR A 169 -3.08 -12.87 -14.27
N VAL A 170 -2.35 -12.50 -13.22
CA VAL A 170 -2.26 -11.13 -12.70
C VAL A 170 -0.97 -10.49 -13.15
N ALA A 171 -1.05 -9.54 -14.08
CA ALA A 171 0.11 -8.85 -14.63
C ALA A 171 0.98 -8.13 -13.59
N LYS A 172 0.37 -7.59 -12.53
CA LYS A 172 1.08 -6.95 -11.40
C LYS A 172 2.10 -7.90 -10.75
N ASN A 173 1.84 -9.20 -10.75
CA ASN A 173 2.71 -10.20 -10.13
C ASN A 173 4.04 -10.43 -10.89
N TYR A 174 4.17 -9.86 -12.08
CA TYR A 174 5.39 -9.91 -12.91
C TYR A 174 6.19 -8.60 -12.86
N LEU A 175 5.76 -7.60 -12.09
CA LEU A 175 6.47 -6.34 -11.92
C LEU A 175 7.63 -6.52 -10.93
N ASN A 176 8.76 -5.88 -11.17
CA ASN A 176 9.85 -5.81 -10.19
C ASN A 176 9.50 -4.82 -9.06
N GLU A 177 10.34 -4.74 -8.02
CA GLU A 177 10.07 -3.93 -6.82
C GLU A 177 9.88 -2.43 -7.15
N GLU A 178 10.70 -1.88 -8.04
CA GLU A 178 10.59 -0.47 -8.46
C GLU A 178 9.30 -0.23 -9.25
N GLU A 179 8.98 -1.14 -10.17
CA GLU A 179 7.76 -1.08 -10.97
C GLU A 179 6.50 -1.24 -10.10
N ILE A 180 6.55 -2.10 -9.07
CA ILE A 180 5.44 -2.25 -8.09
C ILE A 180 5.24 -0.96 -7.29
N SER A 181 6.32 -0.37 -6.78
CA SER A 181 6.24 0.90 -6.04
C SER A 181 5.67 2.01 -6.91
N ASP A 182 6.15 2.14 -8.15
CA ASP A 182 5.63 3.10 -9.14
C ASP A 182 4.15 2.83 -9.49
N PHE A 183 3.77 1.56 -9.66
CA PHE A 183 2.39 1.16 -9.94
C PHE A 183 1.45 1.53 -8.78
N ASN A 184 1.85 1.23 -7.56
CA ASN A 184 1.08 1.53 -6.38
C ASN A 184 0.91 3.05 -6.18
N ARG A 185 1.97 3.81 -6.42
CA ARG A 185 1.96 5.28 -6.36
C ARG A 185 1.05 5.88 -7.43
N LEU A 186 1.21 5.45 -8.67
CA LEU A 186 0.42 5.93 -9.80
C LEU A 186 -1.07 5.60 -9.62
N THR A 187 -1.38 4.38 -9.23
CA THR A 187 -2.75 3.95 -8.92
C THR A 187 -3.38 4.81 -7.82
N SER A 188 -2.64 5.09 -6.74
CA SER A 188 -3.13 5.95 -5.65
C SER A 188 -3.44 7.36 -6.13
N LEU A 189 -2.57 7.95 -6.94
CA LEU A 189 -2.80 9.28 -7.52
C LEU A 189 -4.02 9.31 -8.47
N CYS A 190 -4.18 8.27 -9.30
CA CYS A 190 -5.35 8.16 -10.17
C CYS A 190 -6.64 8.04 -9.35
N LEU A 191 -6.63 7.26 -8.28
CA LEU A 191 -7.79 7.12 -7.39
C LEU A 191 -8.11 8.44 -6.66
N ASP A 192 -7.10 9.16 -6.17
CA ASP A 192 -7.28 10.46 -5.52
C ASP A 192 -7.86 11.49 -6.49
N PHE A 193 -7.36 11.53 -7.72
CA PHE A 193 -7.88 12.39 -8.78
C PHE A 193 -9.35 12.08 -9.10
N VAL A 194 -9.68 10.81 -9.27
CA VAL A 194 -11.03 10.35 -9.55
C VAL A 194 -11.98 10.69 -8.40
N GLU A 195 -11.55 10.50 -7.15
CA GLU A 195 -12.33 10.85 -5.96
C GLU A 195 -12.59 12.36 -5.84
N ASP A 196 -11.58 13.18 -6.16
CA ASP A 196 -11.71 14.64 -6.14
C ASP A 196 -12.71 15.12 -7.21
N GLN A 197 -12.60 14.61 -8.43
CA GLN A 197 -13.55 14.93 -9.50
C GLN A 197 -14.99 14.53 -9.12
N ALA A 198 -15.18 13.37 -8.52
CA ALA A 198 -16.47 12.90 -8.05
C ALA A 198 -17.09 13.81 -6.97
N LYS A 199 -16.27 14.29 -6.01
CA LYS A 199 -16.71 15.22 -4.96
C LYS A 199 -17.14 16.57 -5.50
N ASN A 200 -16.54 17.01 -6.59
CA ASN A 200 -16.84 18.30 -7.21
C ASN A 200 -18.21 18.32 -7.96
N ARG A 201 -19.01 17.25 -7.86
CA ARG A 201 -20.38 17.10 -8.37
C ARG A 201 -20.58 17.54 -9.83
N ARG A 202 -19.57 17.35 -10.68
CA ARG A 202 -19.72 17.52 -12.13
C ARG A 202 -20.34 16.25 -12.68
N GLU A 203 -21.39 16.38 -13.46
CA GLU A 203 -21.87 15.27 -14.28
C GLU A 203 -20.73 14.89 -15.22
N ILE A 204 -20.22 13.68 -15.09
CA ILE A 204 -19.12 13.14 -15.89
C ILE A 204 -19.67 11.87 -16.54
N PHE A 205 -19.45 11.74 -17.85
CA PHE A 205 -19.76 10.53 -18.62
C PHE A 205 -18.58 9.56 -18.57
N LEU A 206 -18.86 8.26 -18.73
CA LEU A 206 -17.82 7.22 -18.67
C LEU A 206 -16.68 7.46 -19.67
N HIS A 207 -16.97 7.92 -20.89
CA HIS A 207 -15.95 8.21 -21.88
C HIS A 207 -15.02 9.38 -21.49
N GLU A 208 -15.54 10.39 -20.78
CA GLU A 208 -14.74 11.52 -20.32
C GLU A 208 -13.71 11.12 -19.24
N TRP A 209 -14.00 10.06 -18.46
CA TRP A 209 -13.06 9.53 -17.47
C TRP A 209 -11.78 9.03 -18.12
N GLU A 210 -11.91 8.44 -19.29
CA GLU A 210 -10.76 7.93 -20.02
C GLU A 210 -9.85 9.05 -20.52
N ASP A 211 -10.43 10.11 -21.04
CA ASP A 211 -9.69 11.28 -21.50
C ASP A 211 -9.02 12.00 -20.32
N LYS A 212 -9.70 12.15 -19.21
CA LYS A 212 -9.14 12.72 -17.98
C LYS A 212 -7.98 11.88 -17.41
N LEU A 213 -8.08 10.56 -17.44
CA LEU A 213 -6.98 9.69 -17.04
C LEU A 213 -5.78 9.86 -17.99
N ASN A 214 -6.01 9.92 -19.29
CA ASN A 214 -4.94 10.15 -20.27
C ASN A 214 -4.27 11.50 -20.05
N GLU A 215 -5.05 12.55 -19.73
CA GLU A 215 -4.53 13.87 -19.43
C GLU A 215 -3.68 13.87 -18.16
N LEU A 216 -4.15 13.22 -17.09
CA LEU A 216 -3.41 13.05 -15.85
C LEU A 216 -2.06 12.34 -16.08
N LEU A 217 -2.07 11.23 -16.82
CA LEU A 217 -0.86 10.47 -17.14
C LEU A 217 0.14 11.31 -17.95
N ARG A 218 -0.34 12.09 -18.92
CA ARG A 218 0.52 13.01 -19.70
C ARG A 218 1.10 14.12 -18.83
N LEU A 219 0.30 14.71 -17.94
CA LEU A 219 0.75 15.73 -16.98
C LEU A 219 1.87 15.19 -16.08
N MET A 220 1.81 13.93 -15.73
CA MET A 220 2.84 13.24 -14.95
C MET A 220 4.06 12.80 -15.79
N GLY A 221 4.11 13.15 -17.08
CA GLY A 221 5.19 12.74 -17.98
C GLY A 221 5.20 11.24 -18.29
N ARG A 222 4.07 10.55 -18.06
CA ARG A 222 3.96 9.11 -18.32
C ARG A 222 3.50 8.83 -19.75
N ARG A 223 3.91 7.67 -20.25
CA ARG A 223 3.47 7.19 -21.58
C ARG A 223 2.00 6.82 -21.55
N VAL A 224 1.28 7.19 -22.61
CA VAL A 224 -0.12 6.81 -22.80
C VAL A 224 -0.20 6.06 -24.12
N PRO A 225 -0.86 4.89 -24.22
CA PRO A 225 -1.01 4.19 -25.48
C PRO A 225 -1.79 5.04 -26.49
N VAL A 226 -1.31 5.09 -27.73
CA VAL A 226 -1.78 6.02 -28.76
C VAL A 226 -3.12 5.57 -29.38
N SER A 227 -3.53 4.30 -29.17
CA SER A 227 -4.77 3.76 -29.75
C SER A 227 -5.24 2.50 -28.99
N TYR A 228 -6.57 2.35 -28.85
CA TYR A 228 -7.24 1.15 -28.34
C TYR A 228 -6.94 -0.13 -29.17
N THR A 229 -6.63 0.01 -30.43
CA THR A 229 -6.35 -1.10 -31.34
C THR A 229 -5.09 -1.87 -30.95
N HIS A 230 -4.09 -1.22 -30.38
CA HIS A 230 -2.89 -1.89 -29.87
C HIS A 230 -3.13 -2.73 -28.61
N LEU A 231 -4.11 -2.38 -27.81
CA LEU A 231 -4.45 -3.11 -26.58
C LEU A 231 -5.33 -4.35 -26.85
N ARG A 232 -6.09 -4.37 -27.95
CA ARG A 232 -6.96 -5.50 -28.34
C ARG A 232 -6.31 -6.53 -29.28
N ALA A 233 -5.21 -6.20 -29.93
CA ALA A 233 -4.58 -7.07 -30.93
C ALA A 233 -3.98 -8.37 -30.35
N HIS A 234 -3.94 -8.53 -29.03
CA HIS A 234 -3.35 -9.67 -28.34
C HIS A 234 -4.34 -10.46 -27.47
N GLU A 235 -5.64 -10.16 -27.55
CA GLU A 235 -6.69 -10.91 -26.83
C GLU A 235 -7.39 -12.00 -27.64
N THR A 236 -6.87 -12.32 -28.85
CA THR A 236 -7.38 -13.42 -29.70
C THR A 236 -6.42 -14.59 -29.76
#